data_0b8ac85dac6506c9b1d4b1dd1a97f93f
#
_entry.id   0b8ac85dac6506c9b1d4b1dd1a97f93f
#
_cell.length_a   1.000
_cell.length_b   1.000
_cell.length_c   1.000
_cell.angle_alpha   90.00
_cell.angle_beta   90.00
_cell.angle_gamma   90.00
#
_symmetry.space_group_name_H-M   'P 1'
#
loop_
_entity.id
_entity.type
_entity.pdbx_description
1 polymer ?
#
loop_
_entity_poly.entity_id
_entity_poly.type
_entity_poly.pdbx_seq_one_letter_code
_entity_poly.pdbx_strand_id
1 'polypeptide(L)'
;MLECKDLLVGYGKALPSMKFPFDFSLASGNVVALMGENGCGKSSLLKTFAGLLAPVAGEVSLEGKSLTEWAPRERAQEISLVRMSSAVPPRMSVSEFVRLGRSPYSGIFDSRTDEDNRIVKESMDLLDVANFANRPIAELSDGERSRVFLAEAVAQQVKILLLDEPNAFLDIPRSHALFRLLKKIAVERQMGIVVSTHSVEYAERYCDKIMVVNGGTVKVASAADARKNGLLDWTEICDAL
;
A
#
# COMPACT_ATOMS: atom_id res chain seq x y z
N MET A 1 10.00 0.23 11.37
CA MET A 1 8.73 0.89 11.76
C MET A 1 8.61 2.22 11.02
N LEU A 2 7.47 2.51 10.40
CA LEU A 2 7.18 3.83 9.81
C LEU A 2 6.45 4.67 10.85
N GLU A 3 6.89 5.91 11.03
CA GLU A 3 6.28 6.85 11.97
C GLU A 3 6.05 8.20 11.30
N CYS A 4 5.02 8.91 11.71
CA CYS A 4 4.89 10.34 11.41
C CYS A 4 4.54 11.12 12.68
N LYS A 5 5.05 12.35 12.76
CA LYS A 5 4.85 13.28 13.86
C LYS A 5 4.40 14.63 13.35
N ASP A 6 3.35 15.17 13.97
CA ASP A 6 2.73 16.46 13.62
C ASP A 6 2.46 16.60 12.11
N LEU A 7 2.07 15.49 11.44
CA LEU A 7 2.01 15.41 9.99
C LEU A 7 0.84 16.22 9.43
N LEU A 8 1.13 17.13 8.51
CA LEU A 8 0.16 17.81 7.63
C LEU A 8 0.46 17.49 6.18
N VAL A 9 -0.55 16.96 5.48
CA VAL A 9 -0.44 16.54 4.08
C VAL A 9 -1.08 17.56 3.15
N GLY A 10 -0.41 17.84 2.02
CA GLY A 10 -0.96 18.76 1.01
C GLY A 10 0.03 19.15 -0.09
N TYR A 11 -0.40 20.08 -0.92
CA TYR A 11 0.36 20.63 -2.04
C TYR A 11 0.62 22.13 -1.81
N GLY A 12 1.69 22.45 -1.08
CA GLY A 12 2.00 23.82 -0.65
C GLY A 12 1.12 24.36 0.50
N LYS A 13 -0.08 23.80 0.67
CA LYS A 13 -0.99 24.04 1.80
C LYS A 13 -1.65 22.74 2.21
N ALA A 14 -2.08 22.63 3.46
CA ALA A 14 -2.78 21.46 3.97
C ALA A 14 -4.04 21.15 3.16
N LEU A 15 -4.33 19.87 2.96
CA LEU A 15 -5.58 19.44 2.35
C LEU A 15 -6.77 19.82 3.24
N PRO A 16 -7.92 20.23 2.66
CA PRO A 16 -9.12 20.58 3.44
C PRO A 16 -9.61 19.44 4.34
N SER A 17 -9.34 18.19 3.97
CA SER A 17 -9.68 16.97 4.70
C SER A 17 -8.66 16.58 5.77
N MET A 18 -7.51 17.25 5.84
CA MET A 18 -6.42 17.02 6.80
C MET A 18 -5.89 18.38 7.29
N LYS A 19 -6.74 19.15 7.98
CA LYS A 19 -6.42 20.51 8.43
C LYS A 19 -5.58 20.55 9.72
N PHE A 20 -5.68 19.47 10.50
CA PHE A 20 -5.01 19.37 11.79
C PHE A 20 -3.89 18.33 11.70
N PRO A 21 -2.73 18.60 12.36
CA PRO A 21 -1.64 17.65 12.40
C PRO A 21 -2.04 16.37 13.14
N PHE A 22 -1.40 15.26 12.78
CA PHE A 22 -1.63 13.98 13.43
C PHE A 22 -0.36 13.16 13.53
N ASP A 23 -0.35 12.25 14.50
CA ASP A 23 0.71 11.27 14.71
C ASP A 23 0.21 9.89 14.34
N PHE A 24 1.11 9.07 13.81
CA PHE A 24 0.81 7.70 13.47
C PHE A 24 2.06 6.83 13.48
N SER A 25 1.90 5.55 13.82
CA SER A 25 2.96 4.56 13.71
C SER A 25 2.43 3.25 13.12
N LEU A 26 3.21 2.71 12.17
CA LEU A 26 3.00 1.42 11.54
C LEU A 26 4.10 0.46 11.99
N ALA A 27 3.72 -0.54 12.76
CA ALA A 27 4.62 -1.59 13.18
C ALA A 27 4.78 -2.67 12.09
N SER A 28 5.90 -3.39 12.14
CA SER A 28 6.14 -4.59 11.35
C SER A 28 5.06 -5.64 11.63
N GLY A 29 4.62 -6.34 10.60
CA GLY A 29 3.58 -7.37 10.69
C GLY A 29 2.14 -6.87 10.77
N ASN A 30 1.93 -5.54 10.82
CA ASN A 30 0.60 -4.95 10.95
C ASN A 30 0.03 -4.52 9.60
N VAL A 31 -1.29 -4.67 9.47
CA VAL A 31 -2.09 -4.14 8.36
C VAL A 31 -2.98 -3.01 8.88
N VAL A 32 -2.93 -1.85 8.23
CA VAL A 32 -3.75 -0.67 8.54
C VAL A 32 -4.64 -0.35 7.37
N ALA A 33 -5.95 -0.30 7.58
CA ALA A 33 -6.90 0.20 6.60
C ALA A 33 -6.91 1.73 6.61
N LEU A 34 -6.73 2.36 5.46
CA LEU A 34 -6.89 3.80 5.26
C LEU A 34 -8.25 4.05 4.61
N MET A 35 -9.13 4.71 5.33
CA MET A 35 -10.52 4.95 4.93
C MET A 35 -10.85 6.45 4.87
N GLY A 36 -11.91 6.78 4.17
CA GLY A 36 -12.41 8.15 4.00
C GLY A 36 -13.09 8.31 2.65
N GLU A 37 -13.81 9.40 2.44
CA GLU A 37 -14.52 9.71 1.22
C GLU A 37 -13.62 9.77 -0.02
N ASN A 38 -14.21 9.70 -1.21
CA ASN A 38 -13.48 9.92 -2.45
C ASN A 38 -12.95 11.36 -2.49
N GLY A 39 -11.70 11.52 -2.91
CA GLY A 39 -11.07 12.84 -2.97
C GLY A 39 -10.58 13.39 -1.62
N CYS A 40 -10.78 12.70 -0.49
CA CYS A 40 -10.29 13.17 0.82
C CYS A 40 -8.76 13.15 0.99
N GLY A 41 -8.01 12.66 -0.01
CA GLY A 41 -6.54 12.73 0.01
C GLY A 41 -5.84 11.44 0.45
N LYS A 42 -6.50 10.28 0.45
CA LYS A 42 -5.89 8.97 0.76
C LYS A 42 -4.62 8.73 -0.07
N SER A 43 -4.71 8.91 -1.39
CA SER A 43 -3.55 8.74 -2.28
C SER A 43 -2.43 9.76 -2.01
N SER A 44 -2.77 10.99 -1.58
CA SER A 44 -1.77 11.99 -1.20
C SER A 44 -1.07 11.58 0.09
N LEU A 45 -1.81 11.08 1.08
CA LEU A 45 -1.25 10.55 2.31
C LEU A 45 -0.32 9.35 2.04
N LEU A 46 -0.74 8.40 1.21
CA LEU A 46 0.11 7.28 0.81
C LEU A 46 1.39 7.75 0.10
N LYS A 47 1.30 8.76 -0.79
CA LYS A 47 2.48 9.37 -1.41
C LYS A 47 3.40 10.03 -0.39
N THR A 48 2.84 10.67 0.65
CA THR A 48 3.64 11.28 1.72
C THR A 48 4.34 10.20 2.55
N PHE A 49 3.66 9.11 2.89
CA PHE A 49 4.28 7.95 3.55
C PHE A 49 5.35 7.26 2.69
N ALA A 50 5.22 7.33 1.36
CA ALA A 50 6.25 6.84 0.43
C ALA A 50 7.41 7.83 0.21
N GLY A 51 7.35 9.05 0.78
CA GLY A 51 8.31 10.12 0.53
C GLY A 51 8.26 10.69 -0.90
N LEU A 52 7.17 10.44 -1.64
CA LEU A 52 6.93 10.95 -2.99
C LEU A 52 6.24 12.33 -3.00
N LEU A 53 5.65 12.72 -1.88
CA LEU A 53 5.06 14.02 -1.64
C LEU A 53 5.63 14.55 -0.31
N ALA A 54 6.28 15.70 -0.36
CA ALA A 54 6.77 16.35 0.85
C ALA A 54 5.59 16.77 1.75
N PRO A 55 5.66 16.58 3.07
CA PRO A 55 4.65 17.07 3.98
C PRO A 55 4.62 18.61 3.97
N VAL A 56 3.46 19.21 4.28
CA VAL A 56 3.32 20.66 4.49
C VAL A 56 3.91 21.06 5.84
N ALA A 57 3.77 20.21 6.85
CA ALA A 57 4.39 20.32 8.16
C ALA A 57 4.56 18.93 8.79
N GLY A 58 5.36 18.86 9.83
CA GLY A 58 5.72 17.59 10.47
C GLY A 58 6.71 16.76 9.64
N GLU A 59 6.87 15.52 10.01
CA GLU A 59 7.82 14.62 9.36
C GLU A 59 7.30 13.18 9.27
N VAL A 60 7.86 12.44 8.31
CA VAL A 60 7.72 10.98 8.22
C VAL A 60 9.11 10.37 8.34
N SER A 61 9.25 9.38 9.21
CA SER A 61 10.50 8.65 9.42
C SER A 61 10.31 7.15 9.24
N LEU A 62 11.38 6.49 8.81
CA LEU A 62 11.47 5.03 8.74
C LEU A 62 12.67 4.57 9.56
N GLU A 63 12.45 3.66 10.52
CA GLU A 63 13.49 3.17 11.43
C GLU A 63 14.24 4.32 12.15
N GLY A 64 13.52 5.40 12.52
CA GLY A 64 14.06 6.57 13.20
C GLY A 64 14.82 7.56 12.31
N LYS A 65 14.97 7.28 11.00
CA LYS A 65 15.59 8.18 10.02
C LYS A 65 14.53 8.89 9.19
N SER A 66 14.57 10.22 9.10
CA SER A 66 13.63 11.01 8.28
C SER A 66 13.65 10.56 6.81
N LEU A 67 12.47 10.46 6.17
CA LEU A 67 12.40 10.06 4.75
C LEU A 67 13.12 11.02 3.81
N THR A 68 13.34 12.27 4.23
CA THR A 68 14.10 13.27 3.46
C THR A 68 15.60 12.98 3.40
N GLU A 69 16.10 12.17 4.33
CA GLU A 69 17.52 11.78 4.40
C GLU A 69 17.84 10.52 3.58
N TRP A 70 16.81 9.82 3.09
CA TRP A 70 17.00 8.64 2.26
C TRP A 70 17.22 9.01 0.80
N ALA A 71 18.26 8.46 0.18
CA ALA A 71 18.36 8.53 -1.27
C ALA A 71 17.16 7.83 -1.93
N PRO A 72 16.66 8.31 -3.08
CA PRO A 72 15.47 7.74 -3.71
C PRO A 72 15.55 6.23 -3.92
N ARG A 73 16.72 5.73 -4.27
CA ARG A 73 16.97 4.29 -4.49
C ARG A 73 16.94 3.49 -3.18
N GLU A 74 17.58 3.99 -2.13
CA GLU A 74 17.55 3.36 -0.80
C GLU A 74 16.13 3.31 -0.26
N ARG A 75 15.38 4.40 -0.40
CA ARG A 75 13.97 4.45 0.01
C ARG A 75 13.11 3.45 -0.76
N ALA A 76 13.37 3.26 -2.07
CA ALA A 76 12.68 2.25 -2.87
C ALA A 76 13.04 0.81 -2.49
N GLN A 77 14.11 0.56 -1.75
CA GLN A 77 14.40 -0.75 -1.15
C GLN A 77 13.61 -1.00 0.14
N GLU A 78 13.03 0.04 0.73
CA GLU A 78 12.36 -0.02 2.02
C GLU A 78 10.84 0.19 1.95
N ILE A 79 10.37 0.98 0.96
CA ILE A 79 8.96 1.35 0.81
C ILE A 79 8.51 1.15 -0.63
N SER A 80 7.40 0.43 -0.81
CA SER A 80 6.69 0.29 -2.09
C SER A 80 5.33 0.95 -2.05
N LEU A 81 4.95 1.67 -3.12
CA LEU A 81 3.61 2.20 -3.32
C LEU A 81 3.01 1.62 -4.60
N VAL A 82 2.02 0.76 -4.44
CA VAL A 82 1.31 0.09 -5.53
C VAL A 82 -0.02 0.77 -5.82
N ARG A 83 -0.26 1.08 -7.09
CA ARG A 83 -1.54 1.55 -7.61
C ARG A 83 -2.00 0.63 -8.72
N MET A 84 -3.16 0.00 -8.55
CA MET A 84 -3.69 -0.97 -9.52
C MET A 84 -4.10 -0.35 -10.86
N SER A 85 -4.29 0.97 -10.89
CA SER A 85 -4.60 1.74 -12.11
C SER A 85 -3.36 2.14 -12.92
N SER A 86 -2.16 1.71 -12.52
CA SER A 86 -0.93 2.05 -13.24
C SER A 86 -0.94 1.47 -14.65
N ALA A 87 -0.54 2.29 -15.63
CA ALA A 87 -0.38 1.84 -17.01
C ALA A 87 0.77 0.81 -17.11
N VAL A 88 0.52 -0.26 -17.84
CA VAL A 88 1.51 -1.31 -18.10
C VAL A 88 1.78 -1.36 -19.61
N PRO A 89 3.04 -1.51 -20.06
CA PRO A 89 3.34 -1.69 -21.46
C PRO A 89 2.58 -2.89 -22.04
N PRO A 90 1.90 -2.74 -23.21
CA PRO A 90 0.96 -3.75 -23.71
C PRO A 90 1.56 -5.14 -23.97
N ARG A 91 2.88 -5.22 -24.22
CA ARG A 91 3.59 -6.46 -24.54
C ARG A 91 4.43 -7.00 -23.41
N MET A 92 4.45 -6.34 -22.24
CA MET A 92 5.23 -6.76 -21.09
C MET A 92 4.64 -8.04 -20.50
N SER A 93 5.45 -9.08 -20.38
CA SER A 93 5.04 -10.33 -19.74
C SER A 93 4.94 -10.18 -18.21
N VAL A 94 4.22 -11.10 -17.57
CA VAL A 94 4.10 -11.15 -16.11
C VAL A 94 5.48 -11.25 -15.45
N SER A 95 6.35 -12.13 -15.94
CA SER A 95 7.69 -12.30 -15.35
C SER A 95 8.56 -11.06 -15.49
N GLU A 96 8.48 -10.34 -16.62
CA GLU A 96 9.18 -9.07 -16.81
C GLU A 96 8.66 -8.00 -15.86
N PHE A 97 7.35 -7.92 -15.67
CA PHE A 97 6.76 -6.95 -14.75
C PHE A 97 7.14 -7.23 -13.29
N VAL A 98 7.00 -8.47 -12.83
CA VAL A 98 7.37 -8.84 -11.45
C VAL A 98 8.85 -8.56 -11.20
N ARG A 99 9.69 -8.72 -12.21
CA ARG A 99 11.11 -8.38 -12.14
C ARG A 99 11.38 -6.89 -11.92
N LEU A 100 10.48 -5.99 -12.30
CA LEU A 100 10.64 -4.55 -12.02
C LEU A 100 10.78 -4.28 -10.51
N GLY A 101 10.21 -5.12 -9.66
CA GLY A 101 10.40 -5.06 -8.22
C GLY A 101 11.87 -5.18 -7.79
N ARG A 102 12.75 -5.75 -8.64
CA ARG A 102 14.18 -5.84 -8.38
C ARG A 102 14.98 -4.62 -8.86
N SER A 103 14.35 -3.67 -9.55
CA SER A 103 15.03 -2.46 -10.07
C SER A 103 15.80 -1.65 -9.03
N PRO A 104 15.33 -1.50 -7.77
CA PRO A 104 16.11 -0.81 -6.74
C PRO A 104 17.43 -1.50 -6.37
N TYR A 105 17.59 -2.77 -6.70
CA TYR A 105 18.79 -3.59 -6.41
C TYR A 105 19.72 -3.73 -7.62
N SER A 106 19.19 -3.54 -8.84
CA SER A 106 19.96 -3.67 -10.07
C SER A 106 20.99 -2.55 -10.24
N GLY A 107 22.19 -2.88 -10.72
CA GLY A 107 23.20 -1.90 -11.12
C GLY A 107 22.88 -1.22 -12.45
N ILE A 108 23.75 -0.31 -12.90
CA ILE A 108 23.63 0.42 -14.18
C ILE A 108 23.57 -0.55 -15.39
N PHE A 109 24.13 -1.75 -15.25
CA PHE A 109 24.20 -2.76 -16.31
C PHE A 109 23.16 -3.87 -16.18
N ASP A 110 22.09 -3.68 -15.36
CA ASP A 110 21.00 -4.67 -15.15
C ASP A 110 21.55 -6.12 -15.03
N SER A 111 22.54 -6.31 -14.16
CA SER A 111 23.13 -7.62 -13.92
C SER A 111 22.11 -8.51 -13.20
N ARG A 112 21.44 -9.35 -13.98
CA ARG A 112 20.48 -10.35 -13.47
C ARG A 112 21.23 -11.35 -12.62
N THR A 113 20.97 -11.34 -11.31
CA THR A 113 21.56 -12.31 -10.39
C THR A 113 20.69 -13.56 -10.29
N ASP A 114 21.26 -14.69 -9.93
CA ASP A 114 20.50 -15.91 -9.64
C ASP A 114 19.56 -15.67 -8.45
N GLU A 115 19.96 -14.82 -7.50
CA GLU A 115 19.14 -14.42 -6.37
C GLU A 115 17.90 -13.63 -6.80
N ASP A 116 18.02 -12.68 -7.73
CA ASP A 116 16.87 -11.94 -8.28
C ASP A 116 15.90 -12.88 -9.00
N ASN A 117 16.44 -13.84 -9.78
CA ASN A 117 15.62 -14.86 -10.45
C ASN A 117 14.84 -15.72 -9.44
N ARG A 118 15.47 -16.10 -8.33
CA ARG A 118 14.85 -16.86 -7.23
C ARG A 118 13.73 -16.06 -6.57
N ILE A 119 13.99 -14.79 -6.20
CA ILE A 119 13.03 -13.91 -5.55
C ILE A 119 11.81 -13.67 -6.44
N VAL A 120 12.01 -13.38 -7.73
CA VAL A 120 10.92 -13.20 -8.71
C VAL A 120 10.07 -14.45 -8.79
N LYS A 121 10.68 -15.63 -8.92
CA LYS A 121 9.96 -16.90 -8.97
C LYS A 121 9.15 -17.14 -7.70
N GLU A 122 9.76 -17.01 -6.52
CA GLU A 122 9.09 -17.19 -5.23
C GLU A 122 7.91 -16.21 -5.05
N SER A 123 8.08 -14.97 -5.51
CA SER A 123 7.00 -13.97 -5.46
C SER A 123 5.84 -14.34 -6.37
N MET A 124 6.12 -14.85 -7.57
CA MET A 124 5.10 -15.33 -8.50
C MET A 124 4.37 -16.58 -7.98
N ASP A 125 5.10 -17.50 -7.35
CA ASP A 125 4.52 -18.70 -6.73
C ASP A 125 3.61 -18.32 -5.55
N LEU A 126 4.06 -17.41 -4.67
CA LEU A 126 3.28 -16.93 -3.52
C LEU A 126 1.95 -16.29 -3.91
N LEU A 127 1.93 -15.56 -5.02
CA LEU A 127 0.75 -14.87 -5.55
C LEU A 127 -0.06 -15.70 -6.55
N ASP A 128 0.34 -16.96 -6.80
CA ASP A 128 -0.33 -17.88 -7.74
C ASP A 128 -0.44 -17.26 -9.15
N VAL A 129 0.66 -16.70 -9.65
CA VAL A 129 0.76 -16.10 -11.00
C VAL A 129 1.86 -16.72 -11.86
N ALA A 130 2.57 -17.72 -11.35
CA ALA A 130 3.67 -18.37 -12.07
C ALA A 130 3.21 -19.02 -13.40
N ASN A 131 1.97 -19.53 -13.45
CA ASN A 131 1.39 -20.11 -14.66
C ASN A 131 1.17 -19.08 -15.78
N PHE A 132 1.21 -17.80 -15.45
CA PHE A 132 1.04 -16.68 -16.40
C PHE A 132 2.37 -16.03 -16.77
N ALA A 133 3.51 -16.56 -16.35
CA ALA A 133 4.83 -15.92 -16.44
C ALA A 133 5.14 -15.29 -17.82
N ASN A 134 4.78 -15.97 -18.90
CA ASN A 134 5.05 -15.56 -20.27
C ASN A 134 3.89 -14.84 -20.95
N ARG A 135 2.73 -14.68 -20.27
CA ARG A 135 1.58 -13.97 -20.83
C ARG A 135 1.76 -12.47 -20.71
N PRO A 136 1.33 -11.68 -21.69
CA PRO A 136 1.21 -10.23 -21.58
C PRO A 136 0.26 -9.85 -20.43
N ILE A 137 0.63 -8.88 -19.58
CA ILE A 137 -0.23 -8.43 -18.48
C ILE A 137 -1.56 -7.87 -18.98
N ALA A 138 -1.55 -7.26 -20.17
CA ALA A 138 -2.75 -6.69 -20.79
C ALA A 138 -3.84 -7.74 -21.09
N GLU A 139 -3.50 -9.02 -21.16
CA GLU A 139 -4.42 -10.13 -21.41
C GLU A 139 -4.99 -10.78 -20.15
N LEU A 140 -4.56 -10.29 -18.98
CA LEU A 140 -5.02 -10.82 -17.70
C LEU A 140 -6.35 -10.19 -17.28
N SER A 141 -7.17 -10.95 -16.57
CA SER A 141 -8.32 -10.41 -15.83
C SER A 141 -7.84 -9.43 -14.74
N ASP A 142 -8.72 -8.53 -14.28
CA ASP A 142 -8.38 -7.56 -13.24
C ASP A 142 -7.88 -8.23 -11.95
N GLY A 143 -8.46 -9.38 -11.58
CA GLY A 143 -8.04 -10.16 -10.41
C GLY A 143 -6.65 -10.79 -10.58
N GLU A 144 -6.33 -11.33 -11.76
CA GLU A 144 -5.00 -11.85 -12.06
C GLU A 144 -3.98 -10.72 -12.10
N ARG A 145 -4.34 -9.60 -12.72
CA ARG A 145 -3.51 -8.40 -12.79
C ARG A 145 -3.19 -7.84 -11.40
N SER A 146 -4.17 -7.76 -10.50
CA SER A 146 -3.97 -7.33 -9.12
C SER A 146 -2.95 -8.21 -8.40
N ARG A 147 -2.99 -9.53 -8.59
CA ARG A 147 -2.00 -10.45 -8.02
C ARG A 147 -0.61 -10.25 -8.61
N VAL A 148 -0.50 -9.92 -9.90
CA VAL A 148 0.78 -9.62 -10.55
C VAL A 148 1.40 -8.33 -9.98
N PHE A 149 0.62 -7.28 -9.76
CA PHE A 149 1.10 -6.05 -9.11
C PHE A 149 1.59 -6.31 -7.68
N LEU A 150 0.88 -7.16 -6.93
CA LEU A 150 1.35 -7.57 -5.61
C LEU A 150 2.60 -8.44 -5.67
N ALA A 151 2.74 -9.31 -6.68
CA ALA A 151 3.94 -10.12 -6.85
C ALA A 151 5.18 -9.24 -7.12
N GLU A 152 5.03 -8.18 -7.91
CA GLU A 152 6.06 -7.17 -8.12
C GLU A 152 6.47 -6.50 -6.81
N ALA A 153 5.51 -6.03 -6.01
CA ALA A 153 5.78 -5.39 -4.73
C ALA A 153 6.41 -6.35 -3.70
N VAL A 154 6.01 -7.63 -3.70
CA VAL A 154 6.63 -8.67 -2.85
C VAL A 154 8.06 -8.97 -3.31
N ALA A 155 8.31 -9.00 -4.63
CA ALA A 155 9.65 -9.17 -5.18
C ALA A 155 10.60 -8.02 -4.81
N GLN A 156 10.08 -6.84 -4.55
CA GLN A 156 10.85 -5.69 -4.07
C GLN A 156 11.38 -5.89 -2.64
N GLN A 157 10.81 -6.80 -1.84
CA GLN A 157 11.25 -7.15 -0.48
C GLN A 157 11.31 -5.95 0.48
N VAL A 158 10.35 -5.07 0.41
CA VAL A 158 10.26 -3.86 1.23
C VAL A 158 9.79 -4.14 2.66
N LYS A 159 10.10 -3.22 3.58
CA LYS A 159 9.55 -3.23 4.95
C LYS A 159 8.14 -2.65 5.03
N ILE A 160 7.82 -1.70 4.15
CA ILE A 160 6.53 -1.01 4.12
C ILE A 160 5.90 -1.15 2.73
N LEU A 161 4.68 -1.67 2.70
CA LEU A 161 3.86 -1.78 1.50
C LEU A 161 2.63 -0.87 1.61
N LEU A 162 2.50 0.05 0.68
CA LEU A 162 1.40 0.99 0.58
C LEU A 162 0.55 0.62 -0.65
N LEU A 163 -0.75 0.41 -0.45
CA LEU A 163 -1.67 -0.04 -1.48
C LEU A 163 -2.80 0.96 -1.66
N ASP A 164 -2.95 1.49 -2.87
CA ASP A 164 -3.99 2.45 -3.19
C ASP A 164 -5.14 1.75 -3.93
N GLU A 165 -6.23 1.47 -3.21
CA GLU A 165 -7.46 0.82 -3.64
C GLU A 165 -7.25 -0.52 -4.39
N PRO A 166 -6.54 -1.50 -3.79
CA PRO A 166 -6.16 -2.73 -4.49
C PRO A 166 -7.35 -3.65 -4.82
N ASN A 167 -8.52 -3.42 -4.24
CA ASN A 167 -9.73 -4.21 -4.45
C ASN A 167 -10.80 -3.52 -5.31
N ALA A 168 -10.52 -2.33 -5.90
CA ALA A 168 -11.52 -1.53 -6.62
C ALA A 168 -12.20 -2.27 -7.80
N PHE A 169 -11.51 -3.24 -8.42
CA PHE A 169 -12.00 -4.00 -9.57
C PHE A 169 -12.22 -5.48 -9.26
N LEU A 170 -12.26 -5.86 -7.97
CA LEU A 170 -12.43 -7.24 -7.55
C LEU A 170 -13.86 -7.49 -7.05
N ASP A 171 -14.38 -8.67 -7.36
CA ASP A 171 -15.60 -9.18 -6.73
C ASP A 171 -15.36 -9.47 -5.22
N ILE A 172 -16.45 -9.69 -4.49
CA ILE A 172 -16.41 -9.92 -3.05
C ILE A 172 -15.49 -11.10 -2.67
N PRO A 173 -15.61 -12.30 -3.28
CA PRO A 173 -14.73 -13.44 -2.94
C PRO A 173 -13.25 -13.14 -3.18
N ARG A 174 -12.91 -12.47 -4.28
CA ARG A 174 -11.52 -12.11 -4.59
C ARG A 174 -10.98 -11.04 -3.66
N SER A 175 -11.81 -10.07 -3.26
CA SER A 175 -11.44 -9.06 -2.26
C SER A 175 -11.13 -9.71 -0.91
N HIS A 176 -11.95 -10.65 -0.44
CA HIS A 176 -11.64 -11.43 0.78
C HIS A 176 -10.33 -12.21 0.66
N ALA A 177 -10.08 -12.84 -0.49
CA ALA A 177 -8.83 -13.56 -0.74
C ALA A 177 -7.62 -12.61 -0.71
N LEU A 178 -7.74 -11.43 -1.32
CA LEU A 178 -6.72 -10.39 -1.31
C LEU A 178 -6.38 -9.94 0.11
N PHE A 179 -7.36 -9.52 0.91
CA PHE A 179 -7.10 -9.03 2.27
C PHE A 179 -6.53 -10.12 3.20
N ARG A 180 -6.99 -11.37 3.05
CA ARG A 180 -6.40 -12.51 3.75
C ARG A 180 -4.93 -12.71 3.37
N LEU A 181 -4.60 -12.58 2.08
CA LEU A 181 -3.24 -12.68 1.58
C LEU A 181 -2.36 -11.54 2.11
N LEU A 182 -2.86 -10.30 2.12
CA LEU A 182 -2.13 -9.15 2.68
C LEU A 182 -1.81 -9.38 4.16
N LYS A 183 -2.79 -9.88 4.95
CA LYS A 183 -2.56 -10.21 6.35
C LYS A 183 -1.51 -11.31 6.52
N LYS A 184 -1.56 -12.36 5.70
CA LYS A 184 -0.56 -13.44 5.69
C LYS A 184 0.84 -12.89 5.39
N ILE A 185 0.99 -12.12 4.30
CA ILE A 185 2.27 -11.52 3.89
C ILE A 185 2.82 -10.60 4.99
N ALA A 186 1.98 -9.74 5.58
CA ALA A 186 2.39 -8.85 6.66
C ALA A 186 3.07 -9.62 7.80
N VAL A 187 2.44 -10.70 8.25
CA VAL A 187 2.95 -11.52 9.37
C VAL A 187 4.19 -12.33 8.95
N GLU A 188 4.13 -13.07 7.83
CA GLU A 188 5.20 -13.98 7.42
C GLU A 188 6.47 -13.24 6.97
N ARG A 189 6.32 -12.07 6.33
CA ARG A 189 7.44 -11.24 5.85
C ARG A 189 7.80 -10.10 6.80
N GLN A 190 7.12 -10.00 7.95
CA GLN A 190 7.32 -8.90 8.91
C GLN A 190 7.18 -7.53 8.22
N MET A 191 6.21 -7.39 7.33
CA MET A 191 5.97 -6.20 6.51
C MET A 191 4.86 -5.36 7.12
N GLY A 192 5.07 -4.04 7.29
CA GLY A 192 4.00 -3.12 7.61
C GLY A 192 3.19 -2.76 6.36
N ILE A 193 1.87 -2.88 6.39
CA ILE A 193 1.00 -2.61 5.23
C ILE A 193 0.00 -1.51 5.55
N VAL A 194 -0.11 -0.50 4.67
CA VAL A 194 -1.26 0.43 4.66
C VAL A 194 -2.04 0.19 3.38
N VAL A 195 -3.32 -0.11 3.50
CA VAL A 195 -4.22 -0.36 2.36
C VAL A 195 -5.39 0.59 2.37
N SER A 196 -5.56 1.39 1.30
CA SER A 196 -6.76 2.20 1.16
C SER A 196 -7.93 1.35 0.68
N THR A 197 -9.08 1.52 1.33
CA THR A 197 -10.32 0.79 1.00
C THR A 197 -11.55 1.57 1.45
N HIS A 198 -12.68 1.32 0.79
CA HIS A 198 -14.00 1.82 1.21
C HIS A 198 -14.81 0.79 1.99
N SER A 199 -14.36 -0.46 2.05
CA SER A 199 -15.08 -1.53 2.73
C SER A 199 -14.74 -1.59 4.21
N VAL A 200 -15.73 -1.27 5.04
CA VAL A 200 -15.67 -1.42 6.51
C VAL A 200 -15.47 -2.88 6.89
N GLU A 201 -16.14 -3.80 6.20
CA GLU A 201 -16.04 -5.25 6.47
C GLU A 201 -14.59 -5.74 6.35
N TYR A 202 -13.88 -5.37 5.28
CA TYR A 202 -12.49 -5.81 5.11
C TYR A 202 -11.57 -5.17 6.13
N ALA A 203 -11.79 -3.89 6.45
CA ALA A 203 -11.02 -3.16 7.45
C ALA A 203 -11.16 -3.80 8.85
N GLU A 204 -12.38 -4.10 9.28
CA GLU A 204 -12.63 -4.72 10.59
C GLU A 204 -12.13 -6.17 10.67
N ARG A 205 -12.25 -6.93 9.57
CA ARG A 205 -11.96 -8.37 9.57
C ARG A 205 -10.49 -8.72 9.42
N TYR A 206 -9.73 -7.91 8.66
CA TYR A 206 -8.38 -8.28 8.24
C TYR A 206 -7.29 -7.31 8.69
N CYS A 207 -7.66 -6.08 9.11
CA CYS A 207 -6.69 -5.08 9.52
C CYS A 207 -6.54 -5.03 11.04
N ASP A 208 -5.37 -4.62 11.51
CA ASP A 208 -5.08 -4.44 12.95
C ASP A 208 -5.54 -3.08 13.44
N LYS A 209 -5.44 -2.06 12.58
CA LYS A 209 -5.85 -0.69 12.85
C LYS A 209 -6.64 -0.13 11.66
N ILE A 210 -7.49 0.85 11.96
CA ILE A 210 -8.23 1.62 10.97
C ILE A 210 -7.86 3.08 11.14
N MET A 211 -7.43 3.71 10.06
CA MET A 211 -7.14 5.13 9.93
C MET A 211 -8.23 5.77 9.08
N VAL A 212 -8.92 6.76 9.60
CA VAL A 212 -10.01 7.47 8.90
C VAL A 212 -9.65 8.92 8.68
N VAL A 213 -9.79 9.36 7.42
CA VAL A 213 -9.67 10.76 7.01
C VAL A 213 -11.08 11.34 6.87
N ASN A 214 -11.51 12.13 7.84
CA ASN A 214 -12.84 12.75 7.84
C ASN A 214 -12.86 14.07 8.61
N GLY A 215 -13.70 15.02 8.19
CA GLY A 215 -13.97 16.27 8.91
C GLY A 215 -12.74 17.16 9.16
N GLY A 216 -11.72 17.07 8.32
CA GLY A 216 -10.46 17.82 8.47
C GLY A 216 -9.43 17.16 9.39
N THR A 217 -9.71 15.96 9.89
CA THR A 217 -8.86 15.23 10.83
C THR A 217 -8.48 13.84 10.28
N VAL A 218 -7.38 13.32 10.79
CA VAL A 218 -7.02 11.89 10.64
C VAL A 218 -7.10 11.25 12.01
N LYS A 219 -7.92 10.21 12.15
CA LYS A 219 -8.08 9.47 13.39
C LYS A 219 -7.67 8.02 13.18
N VAL A 220 -7.07 7.42 14.20
CA VAL A 220 -6.61 6.03 14.16
C VAL A 220 -7.12 5.30 15.41
N ALA A 221 -7.65 4.10 15.21
CA ALA A 221 -8.04 3.20 16.28
C ALA A 221 -7.65 1.75 15.94
N SER A 222 -7.65 0.87 16.94
CA SER A 222 -7.63 -0.57 16.66
C SER A 222 -8.88 -0.96 15.87
N ALA A 223 -8.81 -1.96 15.00
CA ALA A 223 -9.98 -2.44 14.25
C ALA A 223 -11.13 -2.85 15.20
N ALA A 224 -10.79 -3.43 16.36
CA ALA A 224 -11.76 -3.85 17.36
C ALA A 224 -12.51 -2.69 18.04
N ASP A 225 -11.88 -1.51 18.15
CA ASP A 225 -12.42 -0.34 18.83
C ASP A 225 -12.98 0.72 17.87
N ALA A 226 -12.69 0.61 16.57
CA ALA A 226 -13.06 1.63 15.59
C ALA A 226 -14.56 1.94 15.58
N ARG A 227 -15.40 0.89 15.62
CA ARG A 227 -16.86 1.04 15.67
C ARG A 227 -17.34 1.59 17.02
N LYS A 228 -16.80 1.09 18.14
CA LYS A 228 -17.16 1.56 19.49
C LYS A 228 -16.82 3.04 19.71
N ASN A 229 -15.76 3.52 19.07
CA ASN A 229 -15.30 4.90 19.18
C ASN A 229 -15.97 5.83 18.14
N GLY A 230 -17.00 5.37 17.41
CA GLY A 230 -17.67 6.15 16.38
C GLY A 230 -16.77 6.52 15.19
N LEU A 231 -15.65 5.84 15.02
CA LEU A 231 -14.70 6.15 13.94
C LEU A 231 -15.27 5.83 12.54
N LEU A 232 -16.25 4.94 12.48
CA LEU A 232 -16.88 4.46 11.24
C LEU A 232 -18.27 5.08 11.00
N ASP A 233 -18.78 5.95 11.88
CA ASP A 233 -20.14 6.50 11.80
C ASP A 233 -20.37 7.34 10.52
N TRP A 234 -19.30 7.88 9.92
CA TRP A 234 -19.38 8.59 8.65
C TRP A 234 -19.84 7.71 7.48
N THR A 235 -19.70 6.39 7.57
CA THR A 235 -20.17 5.46 6.52
C THR A 235 -21.67 5.26 6.56
N GLU A 236 -22.32 5.41 7.73
CA GLU A 236 -23.76 5.22 7.90
C GLU A 236 -24.56 6.37 7.29
N ILE A 237 -23.97 7.56 7.14
CA ILE A 237 -24.61 8.73 6.51
C ILE A 237 -24.72 8.54 4.98
N CYS A 238 -23.82 7.79 4.37
CA CYS A 238 -23.87 7.54 2.92
C CYS A 238 -24.93 6.52 2.51
N ASP A 239 -25.38 5.65 3.41
CA ASP A 239 -26.44 4.65 3.15
C ASP A 239 -27.86 5.23 3.29
N ALA A 240 -27.98 6.50 3.73
CA ALA A 240 -29.25 7.20 3.97
C ALA A 240 -29.66 8.19 2.86
N LEU A 241 -28.88 8.27 1.75
CA LEU A 241 -29.15 9.09 0.55
C LEU A 241 -29.32 8.22 -0.68
#